data_8895ee31c5228abdedf9379f03a747b1
#
_entry.id   8895ee31c5228abdedf9379f03a747b1
#
_cell.length_a   1.000
_cell.length_b   1.000
_cell.length_c   1.000
_cell.angle_alpha   90.00
_cell.angle_beta   90.00
_cell.angle_gamma   90.00
#
_symmetry.space_group_name_H-M   'P 1'
#
loop_
_entity.id
_entity.type
_entity.pdbx_description
1 polymer ?
#
loop_
_entity_poly.entity_id
_entity_poly.type
_entity_poly.pdbx_seq_one_letter_code
_entity_poly.pdbx_strand_id
1 'polypeptide(L)'
;MGYIKCLENFKPKKSNIYTEDEMREISIQVLKERGVSVDDIAFLAYGAQSKYLDDLTFEEMRSSVLEILGKRDQFHSLLLAVNVDVLAENHLISEPLSSIINGDLGLFGIDEAIAISCAGNYGQIGVTNFGNLDVNKPGKISILQNDKTKCHCFLDDMVGAIAAVAAIRVAQQRALDNAKHKDEQK
;
A
#
# COMPACT_ATOMS: atom_id res chain seq x y z
N MET A 1 7.24 24.63 0.12
CA MET A 1 7.65 23.79 -1.01
C MET A 1 7.15 22.40 -0.77
N GLY A 2 6.47 21.80 -1.78
CA GLY A 2 5.74 20.53 -1.66
C GLY A 2 6.65 19.31 -1.75
N TYR A 3 7.40 19.05 -0.70
CA TYR A 3 8.20 17.85 -0.59
C TYR A 3 7.68 16.95 0.51
N ILE A 4 7.88 15.64 0.36
CA ILE A 4 7.79 14.69 1.46
C ILE A 4 8.92 15.04 2.43
N LYS A 5 8.59 15.57 3.61
CA LYS A 5 9.57 16.18 4.53
C LYS A 5 10.62 15.19 5.01
N CYS A 6 10.25 13.94 5.28
CA CYS A 6 11.20 12.92 5.70
C CYS A 6 12.26 12.60 4.63
N LEU A 7 12.02 12.97 3.36
CA LEU A 7 12.95 12.80 2.25
C LEU A 7 13.66 14.10 1.82
N GLU A 8 13.41 15.25 2.48
CA GLU A 8 13.95 16.54 2.08
C GLU A 8 15.49 16.55 2.00
N ASN A 9 16.14 15.84 2.93
CA ASN A 9 17.60 15.72 2.96
C ASN A 9 18.11 14.37 2.40
N PHE A 10 17.26 13.62 1.73
CA PHE A 10 17.61 12.33 1.17
C PHE A 10 18.62 12.49 0.03
N LYS A 11 19.74 11.79 0.15
CA LYS A 11 20.78 11.80 -0.90
C LYS A 11 20.62 10.55 -1.78
N PRO A 12 20.20 10.72 -3.05
CA PRO A 12 20.03 9.57 -3.92
C PRO A 12 21.36 8.86 -4.19
N LYS A 13 21.31 7.55 -4.32
CA LYS A 13 22.47 6.76 -4.75
C LYS A 13 22.78 7.03 -6.23
N LYS A 14 24.05 6.98 -6.59
CA LYS A 14 24.47 7.12 -8.01
C LYS A 14 23.86 6.04 -8.91
N SER A 15 23.65 4.84 -8.36
CA SER A 15 23.04 3.71 -9.09
C SER A 15 21.51 3.81 -9.19
N ASN A 16 20.86 4.61 -8.34
CA ASN A 16 19.42 4.62 -8.10
C ASN A 16 18.84 3.24 -7.70
N ILE A 17 19.68 2.33 -7.19
CA ILE A 17 19.28 0.99 -6.78
C ILE A 17 19.32 0.91 -5.24
N TYR A 18 18.21 0.50 -4.65
CA TYR A 18 18.01 0.35 -3.22
C TYR A 18 17.81 -1.12 -2.86
N THR A 19 18.31 -1.54 -1.70
CA THR A 19 18.07 -2.87 -1.14
C THR A 19 16.63 -2.97 -0.62
N GLU A 20 16.13 -4.18 -0.39
CA GLU A 20 14.79 -4.39 0.19
C GLU A 20 14.65 -3.70 1.56
N ASP A 21 15.68 -3.74 2.39
CA ASP A 21 15.66 -3.07 3.71
C ASP A 21 15.59 -1.55 3.59
N GLU A 22 16.38 -0.97 2.69
CA GLU A 22 16.33 0.48 2.42
C GLU A 22 14.96 0.90 1.87
N MET A 23 14.40 0.14 0.92
CA MET A 23 13.08 0.43 0.37
C MET A 23 11.99 0.33 1.44
N ARG A 24 12.07 -0.69 2.31
CA ARG A 24 11.17 -0.87 3.46
C ARG A 24 11.23 0.31 4.41
N GLU A 25 12.44 0.70 4.81
CA GLU A 25 12.64 1.81 5.75
C GLU A 25 12.09 3.13 5.21
N ILE A 26 12.41 3.46 3.95
CA ILE A 26 11.89 4.66 3.28
C ILE A 26 10.36 4.60 3.19
N SER A 27 9.77 3.46 2.80
CA SER A 27 8.32 3.29 2.71
C SER A 27 7.64 3.54 4.05
N ILE A 28 8.20 3.01 5.14
CA ILE A 28 7.66 3.22 6.50
C ILE A 28 7.72 4.69 6.90
N GLN A 29 8.82 5.38 6.61
CA GLN A 29 8.97 6.81 6.92
C GLN A 29 7.95 7.66 6.16
N VAL A 30 7.79 7.40 4.86
CA VAL A 30 6.83 8.09 4.00
C VAL A 30 5.39 7.86 4.46
N LEU A 31 5.01 6.63 4.75
CA LEU A 31 3.69 6.29 5.28
C LEU A 31 3.43 7.00 6.62
N LYS A 32 4.41 6.96 7.54
CA LYS A 32 4.31 7.61 8.85
C LYS A 32 4.09 9.12 8.74
N GLU A 33 4.77 9.79 7.81
CA GLU A 33 4.58 11.23 7.56
C GLU A 33 3.15 11.55 7.09
N ARG A 34 2.55 10.61 6.34
CA ARG A 34 1.15 10.71 5.91
C ARG A 34 0.16 10.17 6.96
N GLY A 35 0.63 9.83 8.15
CA GLY A 35 -0.20 9.38 9.26
C GLY A 35 -0.65 7.91 9.15
N VAL A 36 0.04 7.10 8.37
CA VAL A 36 -0.23 5.65 8.22
C VAL A 36 0.88 4.86 8.90
N SER A 37 0.51 3.96 9.81
CA SER A 37 1.44 3.01 10.43
C SER A 37 1.42 1.65 9.71
N VAL A 38 2.46 0.86 9.92
CA VAL A 38 2.48 -0.56 9.48
C VAL A 38 1.31 -1.33 10.10
N ASP A 39 0.97 -1.03 11.36
CA ASP A 39 -0.10 -1.70 12.07
C ASP A 39 -1.49 -1.35 11.51
N ASP A 40 -1.70 -0.13 11.00
CA ASP A 40 -2.93 0.24 10.29
C ASP A 40 -3.14 -0.66 9.06
N ILE A 41 -2.08 -0.87 8.27
CA ILE A 41 -2.14 -1.73 7.07
C ILE A 41 -2.29 -3.21 7.47
N ALA A 42 -1.57 -3.65 8.50
CA ALA A 42 -1.68 -5.02 9.01
C ALA A 42 -3.08 -5.33 9.53
N PHE A 43 -3.75 -4.36 10.16
CA PHE A 43 -5.13 -4.51 10.61
C PHE A 43 -6.10 -4.72 9.44
N LEU A 44 -5.95 -3.97 8.35
CA LEU A 44 -6.73 -4.15 7.13
C LEU A 44 -6.49 -5.52 6.50
N ALA A 45 -5.24 -5.94 6.38
CA ALA A 45 -4.84 -7.24 5.84
C ALA A 45 -5.35 -8.40 6.70
N TYR A 46 -5.28 -8.26 8.03
CA TYR A 46 -5.83 -9.24 8.97
C TYR A 46 -7.35 -9.37 8.81
N GLY A 47 -8.08 -8.26 8.76
CA GLY A 47 -9.53 -8.26 8.56
C GLY A 47 -9.96 -8.90 7.24
N ALA A 48 -9.17 -8.72 6.17
CA ALA A 48 -9.44 -9.34 4.87
C ALA A 48 -9.24 -10.87 4.88
N GLN A 49 -8.34 -11.40 5.72
CA GLN A 49 -7.92 -12.79 5.67
C GLN A 49 -8.39 -13.65 6.85
N SER A 50 -8.69 -13.07 8.02
CA SER A 50 -9.02 -13.79 9.27
C SER A 50 -10.23 -14.72 9.16
N LYS A 51 -11.18 -14.41 8.28
CA LYS A 51 -12.36 -15.26 8.02
C LYS A 51 -12.05 -16.54 7.22
N TYR A 52 -10.84 -16.68 6.69
CA TYR A 52 -10.41 -17.83 5.88
C TYR A 52 -9.30 -18.66 6.54
N LEU A 53 -8.65 -18.11 7.57
CA LEU A 53 -7.54 -18.75 8.29
C LEU A 53 -7.76 -18.63 9.79
N ASP A 54 -8.20 -19.73 10.43
CA ASP A 54 -8.63 -19.75 11.84
C ASP A 54 -7.50 -19.43 12.84
N ASP A 55 -6.27 -19.79 12.52
CA ASP A 55 -5.08 -19.63 13.36
C ASP A 55 -4.19 -18.45 12.93
N LEU A 56 -4.74 -17.53 12.12
CA LEU A 56 -4.03 -16.35 11.67
C LEU A 56 -3.71 -15.41 12.83
N THR A 57 -2.46 -14.98 12.92
CA THR A 57 -2.03 -14.01 13.92
C THR A 57 -1.83 -12.62 13.31
N PHE A 58 -2.01 -11.60 14.14
CA PHE A 58 -1.74 -10.21 13.72
C PHE A 58 -0.27 -10.01 13.34
N GLU A 59 0.65 -10.65 14.06
CA GLU A 59 2.10 -10.52 13.81
C GLU A 59 2.52 -11.13 12.47
N GLU A 60 1.87 -12.21 12.02
CA GLU A 60 2.10 -12.73 10.67
C GLU A 60 1.69 -11.71 9.61
N MET A 61 0.54 -11.05 9.77
CA MET A 61 0.13 -9.99 8.85
C MET A 61 1.06 -8.80 8.89
N ARG A 62 1.46 -8.37 10.08
CA ARG A 62 2.42 -7.29 10.27
C ARG A 62 3.76 -7.61 9.59
N SER A 63 4.27 -8.81 9.78
CA SER A 63 5.48 -9.28 9.09
C SER A 63 5.31 -9.28 7.58
N SER A 64 4.16 -9.75 7.08
CA SER A 64 3.86 -9.73 5.65
C SER A 64 3.83 -8.30 5.06
N VAL A 65 3.24 -7.34 5.76
CA VAL A 65 3.25 -5.92 5.33
C VAL A 65 4.68 -5.39 5.23
N LEU A 66 5.53 -5.69 6.23
CA LEU A 66 6.94 -5.27 6.21
C LEU A 66 7.70 -5.85 5.02
N GLU A 67 7.45 -7.11 4.66
CA GLU A 67 8.04 -7.73 3.47
C GLU A 67 7.56 -7.07 2.17
N ILE A 68 6.27 -6.73 2.08
CA ILE A 68 5.69 -6.07 0.90
C ILE A 68 6.27 -4.67 0.72
N LEU A 69 6.46 -3.91 1.79
CA LEU A 69 7.04 -2.56 1.74
C LEU A 69 8.49 -2.54 1.25
N GLY A 70 9.21 -3.67 1.31
CA GLY A 70 10.55 -3.83 0.74
C GLY A 70 10.55 -4.23 -0.75
N LYS A 71 9.39 -4.52 -1.35
CA LYS A 71 9.34 -4.95 -2.76
C LYS A 71 9.40 -3.75 -3.69
N ARG A 72 10.29 -3.83 -4.69
CA ARG A 72 10.62 -2.74 -5.61
C ARG A 72 9.37 -2.08 -6.23
N ASP A 73 8.46 -2.89 -6.75
CA ASP A 73 7.31 -2.37 -7.48
C ASP A 73 6.31 -1.66 -6.53
N GLN A 74 6.16 -2.17 -5.31
CA GLN A 74 5.37 -1.52 -4.26
C GLN A 74 6.01 -0.21 -3.79
N PHE A 75 7.34 -0.22 -3.58
CA PHE A 75 8.11 0.96 -3.21
C PHE A 75 7.99 2.08 -4.24
N HIS A 76 8.20 1.79 -5.53
CA HIS A 76 8.11 2.79 -6.58
C HIS A 76 6.70 3.38 -6.70
N SER A 77 5.68 2.53 -6.64
CA SER A 77 4.28 2.97 -6.74
C SER A 77 3.85 3.79 -5.53
N LEU A 78 4.24 3.38 -4.32
CA LEU A 78 3.98 4.14 -3.10
C LEU A 78 4.64 5.53 -3.14
N LEU A 79 5.90 5.61 -3.55
CA LEU A 79 6.59 6.89 -3.66
C LEU A 79 5.92 7.79 -4.71
N LEU A 80 5.53 7.23 -5.86
CA LEU A 80 4.82 7.98 -6.90
C LEU A 80 3.49 8.51 -6.37
N ALA A 81 2.67 7.66 -5.79
CA ALA A 81 1.37 7.98 -5.23
C ALA A 81 1.46 9.12 -4.21
N VAL A 82 2.31 8.98 -3.21
CA VAL A 82 2.47 10.01 -2.16
C VAL A 82 3.05 11.31 -2.72
N ASN A 83 3.97 11.24 -3.70
CA ASN A 83 4.48 12.47 -4.32
C ASN A 83 3.40 13.21 -5.11
N VAL A 84 2.53 12.51 -5.84
CA VAL A 84 1.43 13.13 -6.57
C VAL A 84 0.47 13.80 -5.60
N ASP A 85 0.06 13.12 -4.52
CA ASP A 85 -0.81 13.69 -3.49
C ASP A 85 -0.19 14.97 -2.88
N VAL A 86 1.09 14.93 -2.50
CA VAL A 86 1.79 16.09 -1.91
C VAL A 86 1.91 17.24 -2.92
N LEU A 87 2.18 16.97 -4.20
CA LEU A 87 2.24 17.99 -5.24
C LEU A 87 0.86 18.62 -5.48
N ALA A 88 -0.20 17.83 -5.51
CA ALA A 88 -1.57 18.33 -5.66
C ALA A 88 -1.98 19.19 -4.46
N GLU A 89 -1.74 18.72 -3.22
CA GLU A 89 -2.00 19.42 -1.97
C GLU A 89 -1.33 20.82 -1.93
N ASN A 90 -0.14 20.93 -2.52
CA ASN A 90 0.60 22.19 -2.60
C ASN A 90 0.34 23.00 -3.89
N HIS A 91 -0.64 22.62 -4.70
CA HIS A 91 -0.98 23.28 -5.98
C HIS A 91 0.21 23.37 -6.96
N LEU A 92 1.06 22.35 -6.99
CA LEU A 92 2.22 22.23 -7.88
C LEU A 92 1.93 21.39 -9.13
N ILE A 93 0.69 20.92 -9.28
CA ILE A 93 0.17 20.24 -10.47
C ILE A 93 -0.66 21.25 -11.27
N SER A 94 -0.54 21.21 -12.61
CA SER A 94 -1.30 22.11 -13.49
C SER A 94 -2.80 21.79 -13.48
N GLU A 95 -3.64 22.83 -13.63
CA GLU A 95 -5.07 22.64 -13.88
C GLU A 95 -5.31 22.03 -15.27
N PRO A 96 -6.37 21.24 -15.47
CA PRO A 96 -7.41 20.86 -14.49
C PRO A 96 -7.05 19.69 -13.55
N LEU A 97 -5.88 19.07 -13.74
CA LEU A 97 -5.49 17.85 -13.01
C LEU A 97 -5.35 18.09 -11.49
N SER A 98 -4.84 19.27 -11.10
CA SER A 98 -4.73 19.65 -9.68
C SER A 98 -6.09 19.62 -8.98
N SER A 99 -7.11 20.21 -9.60
CA SER A 99 -8.48 20.23 -9.04
C SER A 99 -9.11 18.84 -9.01
N ILE A 100 -8.84 17.99 -10.00
CA ILE A 100 -9.35 16.61 -10.08
C ILE A 100 -8.80 15.79 -8.91
N ILE A 101 -7.48 15.82 -8.69
CA ILE A 101 -6.82 15.05 -7.63
C ILE A 101 -7.19 15.58 -6.24
N ASN A 102 -7.15 16.91 -6.02
CA ASN A 102 -7.52 17.49 -4.73
C ASN A 102 -9.00 17.30 -4.39
N GLY A 103 -9.85 17.18 -5.42
CA GLY A 103 -11.26 16.90 -5.26
C GLY A 103 -11.58 15.43 -5.04
N ASP A 104 -10.60 14.55 -5.18
CA ASP A 104 -10.79 13.09 -5.14
C ASP A 104 -11.98 12.68 -6.04
N LEU A 105 -11.87 13.00 -7.32
CA LEU A 105 -12.96 12.82 -8.28
C LEU A 105 -13.19 11.32 -8.52
N GLY A 106 -14.31 10.77 -8.06
CA GLY A 106 -14.62 9.32 -8.10
C GLY A 106 -14.70 8.68 -9.50
N LEU A 107 -14.41 9.41 -10.58
CA LEU A 107 -14.24 8.89 -11.93
C LEU A 107 -12.86 9.18 -12.50
N PHE A 108 -11.88 9.51 -11.65
CA PHE A 108 -10.52 9.78 -12.08
C PHE A 108 -9.83 8.48 -12.51
N GLY A 109 -9.84 7.42 -11.69
CA GLY A 109 -9.46 6.05 -12.03
C GLY A 109 -7.96 5.80 -12.28
N ILE A 110 -7.08 6.81 -12.13
CA ILE A 110 -5.63 6.64 -12.29
C ILE A 110 -5.00 6.17 -10.98
N ASP A 111 -5.53 6.62 -9.86
CA ASP A 111 -5.22 6.21 -8.50
C ASP A 111 -5.48 4.71 -8.30
N GLU A 112 -6.68 4.25 -8.64
CA GLU A 112 -7.03 2.82 -8.62
C GLU A 112 -6.19 2.02 -9.63
N ALA A 113 -5.87 2.57 -10.80
CA ALA A 113 -5.06 1.87 -11.80
C ALA A 113 -3.65 1.55 -11.28
N ILE A 114 -3.01 2.47 -10.52
CA ILE A 114 -1.72 2.23 -9.88
C ILE A 114 -1.85 1.17 -8.79
N ALA A 115 -2.88 1.26 -7.94
CA ALA A 115 -3.16 0.30 -6.89
C ALA A 115 -3.47 -1.10 -7.45
N ILE A 116 -4.29 -1.20 -8.50
CA ILE A 116 -4.58 -2.44 -9.23
C ILE A 116 -3.31 -3.06 -9.81
N SER A 117 -2.42 -2.25 -10.39
CA SER A 117 -1.13 -2.74 -10.90
C SER A 117 -0.29 -3.38 -9.79
N CYS A 118 -0.23 -2.77 -8.61
CA CYS A 118 0.46 -3.31 -7.45
C CYS A 118 -0.19 -4.61 -6.94
N ALA A 119 -1.51 -4.62 -6.81
CA ALA A 119 -2.27 -5.79 -6.38
C ALA A 119 -2.16 -6.94 -7.37
N GLY A 120 -2.15 -6.64 -8.68
CA GLY A 120 -2.06 -7.60 -9.78
C GLY A 120 -0.75 -8.39 -9.83
N ASN A 121 0.34 -7.86 -9.26
CA ASN A 121 1.61 -8.59 -9.13
C ASN A 121 1.47 -9.87 -8.28
N TYR A 122 0.40 -9.98 -7.49
CA TYR A 122 0.05 -11.16 -6.69
C TYR A 122 -1.17 -11.93 -7.24
N GLY A 123 -1.49 -11.71 -8.51
CA GLY A 123 -2.55 -12.39 -9.24
C GLY A 123 -3.94 -11.78 -9.06
N GLN A 124 -4.94 -12.39 -9.70
CA GLN A 124 -6.31 -11.87 -9.73
C GLN A 124 -6.95 -11.77 -8.33
N ILE A 125 -6.55 -12.64 -7.39
CA ILE A 125 -7.04 -12.57 -6.00
C ILE A 125 -6.57 -11.26 -5.35
N GLY A 126 -5.36 -10.77 -5.69
CA GLY A 126 -4.87 -9.45 -5.25
C GLY A 126 -5.79 -8.33 -5.68
N VAL A 127 -6.15 -8.34 -6.95
CA VAL A 127 -7.06 -7.31 -7.52
C VAL A 127 -8.44 -7.38 -6.88
N THR A 128 -9.02 -8.57 -6.69
CA THR A 128 -10.35 -8.70 -6.06
C THR A 128 -10.35 -8.32 -4.59
N ASN A 129 -9.28 -8.63 -3.84
CA ASN A 129 -9.15 -8.20 -2.46
C ASN A 129 -8.97 -6.68 -2.35
N PHE A 130 -8.17 -6.08 -3.23
CA PHE A 130 -8.06 -4.63 -3.31
C PHE A 130 -9.41 -3.99 -3.59
N GLY A 131 -10.13 -4.43 -4.63
CA GLY A 131 -11.45 -3.90 -4.96
C GLY A 131 -12.47 -4.03 -3.81
N ASN A 132 -12.38 -5.10 -3.00
CA ASN A 132 -13.21 -5.23 -1.80
C ASN A 132 -12.85 -4.18 -0.73
N LEU A 133 -11.56 -3.94 -0.50
CA LEU A 133 -11.10 -2.92 0.46
C LEU A 133 -11.43 -1.51 -0.03
N ASP A 134 -11.29 -1.26 -1.32
CA ASP A 134 -11.59 0.01 -1.95
C ASP A 134 -13.09 0.36 -1.86
N VAL A 135 -13.97 -0.55 -2.20
CA VAL A 135 -15.43 -0.34 -2.11
C VAL A 135 -15.90 -0.16 -0.67
N ASN A 136 -15.38 -0.94 0.29
CA ASN A 136 -15.83 -0.89 1.68
C ASN A 136 -15.10 0.15 2.54
N LYS A 137 -13.97 0.67 2.08
CA LYS A 137 -13.14 1.67 2.75
C LYS A 137 -12.97 1.45 4.27
N PRO A 138 -12.55 0.24 4.73
CA PRO A 138 -12.48 -0.03 6.16
C PRO A 138 -11.33 0.72 6.84
N GLY A 139 -11.48 0.97 8.16
CA GLY A 139 -10.40 1.41 9.04
C GLY A 139 -9.63 2.63 8.54
N LYS A 140 -8.33 2.47 8.33
CA LYS A 140 -7.44 3.56 7.93
C LYS A 140 -7.77 4.17 6.56
N ILE A 141 -8.26 3.39 5.60
CA ILE A 141 -8.66 3.89 4.28
C ILE A 141 -9.76 4.95 4.44
N SER A 142 -10.80 4.66 5.23
CA SER A 142 -11.86 5.63 5.50
C SER A 142 -11.36 6.91 6.17
N ILE A 143 -10.37 6.79 7.08
CA ILE A 143 -9.79 7.95 7.74
C ILE A 143 -9.05 8.85 6.74
N LEU A 144 -8.27 8.26 5.83
CA LEU A 144 -7.55 8.98 4.78
C LEU A 144 -8.51 9.68 3.82
N GLN A 145 -9.51 8.98 3.31
CA GLN A 145 -10.50 9.53 2.39
C GLN A 145 -11.30 10.69 2.99
N ASN A 146 -11.57 10.66 4.30
CA ASN A 146 -12.31 11.70 4.99
C ASN A 146 -11.42 12.84 5.55
N ASP A 147 -10.11 12.75 5.45
CA ASP A 147 -9.20 13.82 5.84
C ASP A 147 -9.30 14.99 4.86
N LYS A 148 -9.83 16.12 5.34
CA LYS A 148 -9.96 17.35 4.53
C LYS A 148 -8.76 18.30 4.69
N THR A 149 -7.74 17.89 5.41
CA THR A 149 -6.53 18.71 5.66
C THR A 149 -5.39 18.36 4.71
N LYS A 150 -5.46 17.20 4.06
CA LYS A 150 -4.46 16.69 3.11
C LYS A 150 -5.11 16.01 1.91
N CYS A 151 -4.38 15.93 0.82
CA CYS A 151 -4.77 15.15 -0.34
C CYS A 151 -4.31 13.69 -0.14
N HIS A 152 -5.20 12.74 -0.29
CA HIS A 152 -4.94 11.30 -0.16
C HIS A 152 -5.55 10.48 -1.31
N CYS A 153 -5.77 11.12 -2.47
CA CYS A 153 -6.41 10.51 -3.64
C CYS A 153 -5.70 9.22 -4.10
N PHE A 154 -4.37 9.19 -4.03
CA PHE A 154 -3.59 8.00 -4.38
C PHE A 154 -3.22 7.14 -3.17
N LEU A 155 -3.02 7.76 -2.01
CA LEU A 155 -2.48 7.04 -0.85
C LEU A 155 -3.49 6.08 -0.25
N ASP A 156 -4.77 6.40 -0.19
CA ASP A 156 -5.77 5.52 0.39
C ASP A 156 -5.89 4.21 -0.40
N ASP A 157 -5.84 4.29 -1.72
CA ASP A 157 -5.82 3.14 -2.62
C ASP A 157 -4.53 2.32 -2.48
N MET A 158 -3.37 2.99 -2.38
CA MET A 158 -2.09 2.28 -2.14
C MET A 158 -2.10 1.54 -0.80
N VAL A 159 -2.69 2.10 0.25
CA VAL A 159 -2.86 1.41 1.54
C VAL A 159 -3.74 0.17 1.37
N GLY A 160 -4.83 0.26 0.62
CA GLY A 160 -5.69 -0.86 0.26
C GLY A 160 -4.95 -1.95 -0.53
N ALA A 161 -4.18 -1.56 -1.53
CA ALA A 161 -3.40 -2.48 -2.36
C ALA A 161 -2.33 -3.23 -1.54
N ILE A 162 -1.56 -2.52 -0.70
CA ILE A 162 -0.54 -3.14 0.15
C ILE A 162 -1.19 -4.13 1.13
N ALA A 163 -2.32 -3.77 1.74
CA ALA A 163 -3.06 -4.66 2.64
C ALA A 163 -3.57 -5.91 1.91
N ALA A 164 -4.15 -5.76 0.70
CA ALA A 164 -4.62 -6.86 -0.13
C ALA A 164 -3.50 -7.85 -0.47
N VAL A 165 -2.35 -7.32 -0.87
CA VAL A 165 -1.16 -8.11 -1.23
C VAL A 165 -0.59 -8.83 -0.02
N ALA A 166 -0.49 -8.16 1.13
CA ALA A 166 0.00 -8.76 2.37
C ALA A 166 -0.87 -9.94 2.82
N ALA A 167 -2.20 -9.80 2.71
CA ALA A 167 -3.15 -10.86 3.02
C ALA A 167 -2.95 -12.10 2.15
N ILE A 168 -2.80 -11.92 0.84
CA ILE A 168 -2.59 -13.03 -0.10
C ILE A 168 -1.24 -13.70 0.10
N ARG A 169 -0.19 -12.93 0.34
CA ARG A 169 1.14 -13.48 0.59
C ARG A 169 1.12 -14.50 1.73
N VAL A 170 0.44 -14.19 2.83
CA VAL A 170 0.28 -15.14 3.96
C VAL A 170 -0.48 -16.39 3.53
N ALA A 171 -1.60 -16.24 2.81
CA ALA A 171 -2.38 -17.37 2.34
C ALA A 171 -1.58 -18.29 1.39
N GLN A 172 -0.82 -17.72 0.47
CA GLN A 172 0.05 -18.48 -0.46
C GLN A 172 1.18 -19.19 0.29
N GLN A 173 1.83 -18.52 1.25
CA GLN A 173 2.90 -19.13 2.03
C GLN A 173 2.38 -20.34 2.83
N ARG A 174 1.25 -20.21 3.53
CA ARG A 174 0.64 -21.31 4.27
C ARG A 174 0.21 -22.46 3.36
N ALA A 175 -0.31 -22.17 2.17
CA ALA A 175 -0.65 -23.20 1.21
C ALA A 175 0.59 -24.01 0.76
N LEU A 176 1.73 -23.33 0.54
CA LEU A 176 3.00 -23.98 0.19
C LEU A 176 3.55 -24.83 1.34
N ASP A 177 3.49 -24.33 2.57
CA ASP A 177 3.98 -25.05 3.73
C ASP A 177 3.14 -26.30 4.02
N ASN A 178 1.82 -26.20 3.89
CA ASN A 178 0.92 -27.34 4.00
C ASN A 178 1.16 -28.40 2.91
N ALA A 179 1.50 -27.99 1.69
CA ALA A 179 1.81 -28.91 0.60
C ALA A 179 3.12 -29.68 0.89
N LYS A 180 4.18 -28.99 1.35
CA LYS A 180 5.46 -29.63 1.73
C LYS A 180 5.27 -30.69 2.82
N HIS A 181 4.54 -30.37 3.88
CA HIS A 181 4.27 -31.32 4.96
C HIS A 181 3.53 -32.57 4.50
N LYS A 182 2.61 -32.45 3.54
CA LYS A 182 1.92 -33.63 2.95
C LYS A 182 2.86 -34.50 2.11
N ASP A 183 3.80 -33.92 1.41
CA ASP A 183 4.76 -34.65 0.58
C ASP A 183 5.84 -35.37 1.42
N GLU A 184 6.21 -34.82 2.60
CA GLU A 184 7.14 -35.43 3.54
C GLU A 184 6.54 -36.61 4.33
N GLN A 185 5.21 -36.74 4.37
CA GLN A 185 4.49 -37.81 5.08
C GLN A 185 4.18 -39.04 4.17
N LYS A 186 4.55 -38.99 2.91
CA LYS A 186 4.44 -40.11 1.94
C LYS A 186 5.74 -40.85 1.77
#